data_cec7f0cb43b719009845930af6c81fad
#
_entry.id   cec7f0cb43b719009845930af6c81fad
#
_cell.length_a   1.000
_cell.length_b   1.000
_cell.length_c   1.000
_cell.angle_alpha   90.00
_cell.angle_beta   90.00
_cell.angle_gamma   90.00
#
_symmetry.space_group_name_H-M   'P 1'
#
loop_
_entity.id
_entity.type
_entity.pdbx_description
1 polymer ?
#
loop_
_entity_poly.entity_id
_entity_poly.type
_entity_poly.pdbx_seq_one_letter_code
_entity_poly.pdbx_strand_id
1 'polypeptide(L)'
;MGHHQLDSLDYKILKLIASNARIPFLEVARECNVSGAAIHQRVQKLTNLGIIKGSEYTTDSNKIGFETCAYIGLYLQNPGQFKEVLEKLRQIPEVVECHYTTGQYDMFIKLYARNNSHLLKIIHTKLQPLGLARTESLISFKEAFKRQLPIEDLEDESED
;
A
#
# COMPACT_ATOMS: atom_id res chain seq x y z
N MET A 1 -10.31 -14.18 -11.30
CA MET A 1 -10.58 -12.76 -11.09
C MET A 1 -10.73 -12.11 -12.46
N GLY A 2 -11.87 -11.51 -12.73
CA GLY A 2 -12.08 -10.84 -14.01
C GLY A 2 -11.14 -9.65 -14.11
N HIS A 3 -10.26 -9.66 -15.09
CA HIS A 3 -9.59 -8.43 -15.49
C HIS A 3 -10.68 -7.48 -15.96
N HIS A 4 -10.91 -6.40 -15.21
CA HIS A 4 -11.76 -5.32 -15.69
C HIS A 4 -11.10 -4.75 -16.93
N GLN A 5 -11.80 -4.82 -18.05
CA GLN A 5 -11.29 -4.27 -19.29
C GLN A 5 -11.27 -2.75 -19.18
N LEU A 6 -10.09 -2.19 -18.96
CA LEU A 6 -9.83 -0.76 -18.99
C LEU A 6 -9.50 -0.38 -20.43
N ASP A 7 -10.02 0.75 -20.89
CA ASP A 7 -9.65 1.31 -22.18
C ASP A 7 -8.48 2.30 -22.03
N SER A 8 -7.94 2.76 -23.15
CA SER A 8 -6.82 3.70 -23.18
C SER A 8 -7.14 5.03 -22.47
N LEU A 9 -8.38 5.46 -22.47
CA LEU A 9 -8.81 6.65 -21.74
C LEU A 9 -8.72 6.41 -20.22
N ASP A 10 -9.15 5.26 -19.75
CA ASP A 10 -9.05 4.88 -18.33
C ASP A 10 -7.58 4.91 -17.85
N TYR A 11 -6.66 4.32 -18.63
CA TYR A 11 -5.23 4.34 -18.33
C TYR A 11 -4.66 5.75 -18.31
N LYS A 12 -5.03 6.59 -19.28
CA LYS A 12 -4.58 7.97 -19.35
C LYS A 12 -5.06 8.79 -18.14
N ILE A 13 -6.31 8.62 -17.73
CA ILE A 13 -6.85 9.25 -16.52
C ILE A 13 -6.08 8.79 -15.29
N LEU A 14 -5.91 7.47 -15.10
CA LEU A 14 -5.19 6.90 -13.97
C LEU A 14 -3.76 7.43 -13.88
N LYS A 15 -3.05 7.51 -15.00
CA LYS A 15 -1.69 8.03 -15.07
C LYS A 15 -1.61 9.49 -14.59
N LEU A 16 -2.56 10.33 -15.01
CA LEU A 16 -2.62 11.73 -14.60
C LEU A 16 -2.92 11.90 -13.12
N ILE A 17 -3.94 11.22 -12.60
CA ILE A 17 -4.35 11.35 -11.20
C ILE A 17 -3.36 10.68 -10.23
N ALA A 18 -2.68 9.61 -10.64
CA ALA A 18 -1.67 8.96 -9.83
C ALA A 18 -0.40 9.80 -9.70
N SER A 19 -0.05 10.59 -10.71
CA SER A 19 1.09 11.51 -10.67
C SER A 19 0.79 12.78 -9.87
N ASN A 20 -0.47 13.20 -9.83
CA ASN A 20 -0.93 14.37 -9.08
C ASN A 20 -2.38 14.16 -8.62
N ALA A 21 -2.57 13.69 -7.39
CA ALA A 21 -3.90 13.45 -6.82
C ALA A 21 -4.75 14.73 -6.68
N ARG A 22 -4.15 15.91 -6.79
CA ARG A 22 -4.83 17.21 -6.71
C ARG A 22 -5.11 17.83 -8.08
N ILE A 23 -4.79 17.14 -9.17
CA ILE A 23 -5.07 17.66 -10.51
C ILE A 23 -6.57 17.95 -10.65
N PRO A 24 -6.96 19.16 -11.09
CA PRO A 24 -8.37 19.45 -11.34
C PRO A 24 -8.92 18.58 -12.47
N PHE A 25 -10.15 18.10 -12.33
CA PHE A 25 -10.77 17.28 -13.38
C PHE A 25 -10.92 18.00 -14.71
N LEU A 26 -11.07 19.32 -14.69
CA LEU A 26 -11.04 20.12 -15.93
C LEU A 26 -9.70 20.04 -16.66
N GLU A 27 -8.60 19.95 -15.94
CA GLU A 27 -7.28 19.77 -16.52
C GLU A 27 -7.11 18.35 -17.07
N VAL A 28 -7.56 17.33 -16.33
CA VAL A 28 -7.61 15.95 -16.82
C VAL A 28 -8.44 15.87 -18.12
N ALA A 29 -9.60 16.52 -18.13
CA ALA A 29 -10.48 16.57 -19.30
C ALA A 29 -9.78 17.20 -20.52
N ARG A 30 -9.04 18.28 -20.29
CA ARG A 30 -8.26 18.95 -21.33
C ARG A 30 -7.15 18.04 -21.87
N GLU A 31 -6.38 17.41 -21.01
CA GLU A 31 -5.31 16.48 -21.38
C GLU A 31 -5.83 15.25 -22.12
N CYS A 32 -7.03 14.78 -21.78
CA CYS A 32 -7.68 13.63 -22.41
C CYS A 32 -8.54 14.00 -23.61
N ASN A 33 -8.73 15.29 -23.89
CA ASN A 33 -9.59 15.82 -24.96
C ASN A 33 -11.03 15.29 -24.87
N VAL A 34 -11.60 15.32 -23.67
CA VAL A 34 -12.99 14.93 -23.37
C VAL A 34 -13.64 15.97 -22.47
N SER A 35 -14.95 15.85 -22.21
CA SER A 35 -15.66 16.73 -21.29
C SER A 35 -15.31 16.44 -19.82
N GLY A 36 -15.46 17.44 -18.96
CA GLY A 36 -15.34 17.26 -17.50
C GLY A 36 -16.32 16.22 -16.96
N ALA A 37 -17.54 16.19 -17.48
CA ALA A 37 -18.55 15.19 -17.13
C ALA A 37 -18.07 13.76 -17.46
N ALA A 38 -17.43 13.58 -18.60
CA ALA A 38 -16.85 12.26 -18.98
C ALA A 38 -15.76 11.82 -17.99
N ILE A 39 -14.89 12.73 -17.53
CA ILE A 39 -13.88 12.43 -16.52
C ILE A 39 -14.54 12.02 -15.20
N HIS A 40 -15.54 12.77 -14.72
CA HIS A 40 -16.27 12.42 -13.49
C HIS A 40 -16.88 11.02 -13.58
N GLN A 41 -17.52 10.68 -14.69
CA GLN A 41 -18.10 9.36 -14.90
C GLN A 41 -17.04 8.25 -14.89
N ARG A 42 -15.90 8.47 -15.54
CA ARG A 42 -14.81 7.50 -15.59
C ARG A 42 -14.16 7.28 -14.22
N VAL A 43 -13.89 8.36 -13.49
CA VAL A 43 -13.35 8.28 -12.13
C VAL A 43 -14.33 7.56 -11.20
N GLN A 44 -15.62 7.85 -11.30
CA GLN A 44 -16.66 7.17 -10.52
C GLN A 44 -16.70 5.66 -10.85
N LYS A 45 -16.65 5.30 -12.12
CA LYS A 45 -16.56 3.90 -12.57
C LYS A 45 -15.34 3.20 -11.99
N LEU A 46 -14.16 3.81 -12.12
CA LEU A 46 -12.90 3.24 -11.62
C LEU A 46 -12.90 3.08 -10.08
N THR A 47 -13.53 4.01 -9.38
CA THR A 47 -13.72 3.93 -7.93
C THR A 47 -14.70 2.80 -7.56
N ASN A 48 -15.83 2.70 -8.25
CA ASN A 48 -16.82 1.65 -8.01
C ASN A 48 -16.26 0.24 -8.29
N LEU A 49 -15.37 0.12 -9.27
CA LEU A 49 -14.67 -1.13 -9.58
C LEU A 49 -13.53 -1.45 -8.58
N GLY A 50 -13.24 -0.55 -7.64
CA GLY A 50 -12.15 -0.72 -6.69
C GLY A 50 -10.75 -0.55 -7.27
N ILE A 51 -10.63 -0.05 -8.51
CA ILE A 51 -9.35 0.25 -9.16
C ILE A 51 -8.72 1.48 -8.51
N ILE A 52 -9.50 2.54 -8.33
CA ILE A 52 -9.14 3.68 -7.48
C ILE A 52 -9.60 3.34 -6.05
N LYS A 53 -8.67 3.16 -5.15
CA LYS A 53 -8.93 2.84 -3.74
C LYS A 53 -9.06 4.07 -2.86
N GLY A 54 -8.52 5.18 -3.29
CA GLY A 54 -8.50 6.44 -2.56
C GLY A 54 -7.32 7.31 -2.94
N SER A 55 -7.15 8.37 -2.18
CA SER A 55 -6.02 9.28 -2.27
C SER A 55 -5.51 9.63 -0.88
N GLU A 56 -4.21 9.83 -0.76
CA GLU A 56 -3.58 10.17 0.52
C GLU A 56 -2.46 11.19 0.31
N TYR A 57 -2.18 11.96 1.37
CA TYR A 57 -0.96 12.74 1.42
C TYR A 57 0.20 11.85 1.82
N THR A 58 1.30 11.92 1.10
CA THR A 58 2.54 11.29 1.51
C THR A 58 3.24 12.18 2.54
N THR A 59 3.78 11.57 3.58
CA THR A 59 4.48 12.27 4.66
C THR A 59 5.90 11.73 4.81
N ASP A 60 6.80 12.59 5.27
CA ASP A 60 8.14 12.18 5.67
C ASP A 60 8.08 11.67 7.12
N SER A 61 8.26 10.37 7.31
CA SER A 61 8.15 9.72 8.62
C SER A 61 9.12 10.30 9.64
N ASN A 62 10.36 10.61 9.23
CA ASN A 62 11.36 11.17 10.13
C ASN A 62 10.93 12.55 10.63
N LYS A 63 10.40 13.39 9.75
CA LYS A 63 9.98 14.75 10.08
C LYS A 63 8.78 14.81 11.02
N ILE A 64 7.97 13.76 11.05
CA ILE A 64 6.85 13.65 12.00
C ILE A 64 7.18 12.79 13.23
N GLY A 65 8.46 12.43 13.40
CA GLY A 65 8.95 11.79 14.62
C GLY A 65 9.00 10.26 14.61
N PHE A 66 8.82 9.61 13.44
CA PHE A 66 8.98 8.17 13.28
C PHE A 66 10.27 7.88 12.53
N GLU A 67 11.36 7.73 13.27
CA GLU A 67 12.72 7.62 12.72
C GLU A 67 13.14 6.18 12.39
N THR A 68 12.40 5.18 12.90
CA THR A 68 12.73 3.77 12.70
C THR A 68 11.65 3.10 11.86
N CYS A 69 12.05 2.54 10.73
CA CYS A 69 11.23 1.66 9.92
C CYS A 69 11.73 0.23 10.07
N ALA A 70 10.85 -0.70 10.40
CA ALA A 70 11.17 -2.11 10.51
C ALA A 70 10.26 -2.97 9.65
N TYR A 71 10.84 -3.96 9.02
CA TYR A 71 10.14 -5.08 8.40
C TYR A 71 10.27 -6.28 9.31
N ILE A 72 9.17 -6.93 9.66
CA ILE A 72 9.19 -8.04 10.58
C ILE A 72 8.52 -9.26 9.95
N GLY A 73 9.27 -10.34 9.85
CA GLY A 73 8.76 -11.65 9.48
C GLY A 73 8.15 -12.33 10.71
N LEU A 74 6.91 -12.81 10.55
CA LEU A 74 6.16 -13.48 11.60
C LEU A 74 6.03 -14.95 11.28
N TYR A 75 6.33 -15.79 12.28
CA TYR A 75 6.12 -17.22 12.22
C TYR A 75 4.93 -17.58 13.10
N LEU A 76 3.89 -18.12 12.49
CA LEU A 76 2.72 -18.60 13.22
C LEU A 76 3.05 -19.94 13.92
N GLN A 77 2.42 -20.21 15.04
CA GLN A 77 2.52 -21.52 15.68
C GLN A 77 1.75 -22.58 14.87
N ASN A 78 0.65 -22.20 14.27
CA ASN A 78 -0.13 -23.05 13.36
C ASN A 78 -0.88 -22.19 12.32
N PRO A 79 -1.24 -22.76 11.16
CA PRO A 79 -1.96 -22.02 10.12
C PRO A 79 -3.31 -21.48 10.53
N GLY A 80 -3.98 -22.11 11.48
CA GLY A 80 -5.29 -21.66 11.97
C GLY A 80 -5.28 -20.32 12.70
N GLN A 81 -4.12 -19.87 13.13
CA GLN A 81 -3.89 -18.61 13.84
C GLN A 81 -4.00 -17.37 12.93
N PHE A 82 -3.92 -17.53 11.63
CA PHE A 82 -3.77 -16.42 10.67
C PHE A 82 -4.82 -15.33 10.86
N LYS A 83 -6.11 -15.66 10.91
CA LYS A 83 -7.19 -14.68 11.03
C LYS A 83 -7.14 -13.90 12.33
N GLU A 84 -6.89 -14.60 13.44
CA GLU A 84 -6.80 -13.97 14.75
C GLU A 84 -5.60 -13.00 14.82
N VAL A 85 -4.44 -13.42 14.35
CA VAL A 85 -3.23 -12.59 14.32
C VAL A 85 -3.44 -11.37 13.43
N LEU A 86 -4.03 -11.55 12.25
CA LEU A 86 -4.34 -10.45 11.32
C LEU A 86 -5.23 -9.38 11.98
N GLU A 87 -6.32 -9.79 12.65
CA GLU A 87 -7.21 -8.84 13.32
C GLU A 87 -6.53 -8.09 14.46
N LYS A 88 -5.66 -8.76 15.22
CA LYS A 88 -4.86 -8.11 16.26
C LYS A 88 -3.83 -7.14 15.68
N LEU A 89 -3.18 -7.49 14.57
CA LEU A 89 -2.24 -6.60 13.86
C LEU A 89 -2.94 -5.33 13.36
N ARG A 90 -4.18 -5.43 12.89
CA ARG A 90 -4.99 -4.26 12.48
C ARG A 90 -5.21 -3.25 13.61
N GLN A 91 -5.17 -3.69 14.87
CA GLN A 91 -5.34 -2.84 16.04
C GLN A 91 -4.04 -2.13 16.46
N ILE A 92 -2.93 -2.43 15.82
CA ILE A 92 -1.62 -1.83 16.12
C ILE A 92 -1.38 -0.70 15.10
N PRO A 93 -1.53 0.58 15.48
CA PRO A 93 -1.43 1.70 14.54
C PRO A 93 -0.06 1.83 13.87
N GLU A 94 0.99 1.40 14.55
CA GLU A 94 2.36 1.45 14.04
C GLU A 94 2.59 0.46 12.89
N VAL A 95 1.77 -0.60 12.79
CA VAL A 95 1.80 -1.55 11.68
C VAL A 95 1.06 -0.95 10.48
N VAL A 96 1.79 -0.62 9.44
CA VAL A 96 1.26 0.09 8.26
C VAL A 96 1.02 -0.82 7.06
N GLU A 97 1.65 -1.99 7.02
CA GLU A 97 1.46 -3.00 5.99
C GLU A 97 1.50 -4.39 6.60
N CYS A 98 0.70 -5.28 6.06
CA CYS A 98 0.71 -6.69 6.41
C CYS A 98 0.49 -7.52 5.16
N HIS A 99 1.38 -8.46 4.90
CA HIS A 99 1.34 -9.37 3.78
C HIS A 99 1.30 -10.82 4.28
N TYR A 100 0.51 -11.65 3.64
CA TYR A 100 0.61 -13.10 3.74
C TYR A 100 1.57 -13.57 2.65
N THR A 101 2.65 -14.24 3.04
CA THR A 101 3.76 -14.51 2.13
C THR A 101 4.00 -16.01 1.93
N THR A 102 4.59 -16.36 0.81
CA THR A 102 5.26 -17.65 0.61
C THR A 102 6.68 -17.57 1.18
N GLY A 103 7.35 -18.72 1.30
CA GLY A 103 8.72 -18.78 1.79
C GLY A 103 8.79 -19.01 3.28
N GLN A 104 9.83 -18.48 3.94
CA GLN A 104 10.11 -18.82 5.31
C GLN A 104 9.19 -18.14 6.33
N TYR A 105 8.65 -16.96 6.05
CA TYR A 105 7.70 -16.30 6.92
C TYR A 105 6.26 -16.65 6.56
N ASP A 106 5.38 -16.71 7.53
CA ASP A 106 3.95 -16.86 7.29
C ASP A 106 3.32 -15.52 6.98
N MET A 107 3.74 -14.47 7.67
CA MET A 107 3.31 -13.10 7.47
C MET A 107 4.50 -12.16 7.49
N PHE A 108 4.40 -11.06 6.78
CA PHE A 108 5.44 -10.04 6.71
C PHE A 108 4.80 -8.68 6.91
N ILE A 109 5.26 -7.95 7.92
CA ILE A 109 4.71 -6.64 8.27
C ILE A 109 5.75 -5.55 8.12
N LYS A 110 5.27 -4.34 7.85
CA LYS A 110 6.05 -3.11 7.93
C LYS A 110 5.49 -2.27 9.06
N LEU A 111 6.35 -1.76 9.91
CA LEU A 111 5.95 -0.86 10.98
C LEU A 111 6.91 0.32 11.11
N TYR A 112 6.39 1.39 11.68
CA TYR A 112 7.18 2.56 12.06
C TYR A 112 7.19 2.73 13.57
N ALA A 113 8.36 3.04 14.10
CA ALA A 113 8.57 3.37 15.50
C ALA A 113 9.30 4.72 15.61
N ARG A 114 9.16 5.39 16.74
CA ARG A 114 9.82 6.68 16.97
C ARG A 114 11.34 6.53 17.02
N ASN A 115 11.82 5.45 17.60
CA ASN A 115 13.23 5.10 17.75
C ASN A 115 13.36 3.61 18.05
N ASN A 116 14.57 3.13 18.23
CA ASN A 116 14.82 1.72 18.52
C ASN A 116 14.23 1.27 19.86
N SER A 117 14.22 2.11 20.89
CA SER A 117 13.59 1.79 22.17
C SER A 117 12.08 1.60 22.03
N HIS A 118 11.44 2.45 21.25
CA HIS A 118 10.02 2.30 20.94
C HIS A 118 9.74 1.04 20.11
N LEU A 119 10.60 0.70 19.15
CA LEU A 119 10.49 -0.55 18.40
C LEU A 119 10.54 -1.76 19.33
N LEU A 120 11.50 -1.80 20.25
CA LEU A 120 11.64 -2.88 21.23
C LEU A 120 10.38 -2.99 22.10
N LYS A 121 9.83 -1.86 22.53
CA LYS A 121 8.58 -1.81 23.29
C LYS A 121 7.40 -2.38 22.50
N ILE A 122 7.26 -2.02 21.22
CA ILE A 122 6.21 -2.57 20.34
C ILE A 122 6.35 -4.09 20.24
N ILE A 123 7.54 -4.58 19.99
CA ILE A 123 7.79 -6.03 19.90
C ILE A 123 7.36 -6.73 21.17
N HIS A 124 7.77 -6.24 22.33
CA HIS A 124 7.48 -6.88 23.62
C HIS A 124 6.02 -6.75 24.04
N THR A 125 5.41 -5.61 23.83
CA THR A 125 4.06 -5.32 24.36
C THR A 125 2.93 -5.58 23.39
N LYS A 126 3.20 -5.56 22.08
CA LYS A 126 2.18 -5.68 21.04
C LYS A 126 2.34 -6.91 20.14
N LEU A 127 3.55 -7.32 19.82
CA LEU A 127 3.80 -8.46 18.95
C LEU A 127 3.94 -9.79 19.72
N GLN A 128 4.70 -9.82 20.79
CA GLN A 128 4.83 -11.05 21.60
C GLN A 128 3.50 -11.57 22.13
N PRO A 129 2.56 -10.72 22.60
CA PRO A 129 1.25 -11.20 23.06
C PRO A 129 0.37 -11.82 21.96
N LEU A 130 0.74 -11.73 20.71
CA LEU A 130 0.01 -12.37 19.60
C LEU A 130 0.16 -13.89 19.60
N GLY A 131 1.06 -14.45 20.41
CA GLY A 131 1.28 -15.90 20.49
C GLY A 131 1.98 -16.46 19.26
N LEU A 132 2.89 -15.70 18.66
CA LEU A 132 3.69 -16.12 17.51
C LEU A 132 4.77 -17.15 17.95
N ALA A 133 5.16 -18.03 17.03
CA ALA A 133 6.26 -18.95 17.28
C ALA A 133 7.59 -18.19 17.33
N ARG A 134 7.79 -17.25 16.41
CA ARG A 134 9.03 -16.46 16.29
C ARG A 134 8.78 -15.20 15.45
N THR A 135 9.63 -14.20 15.63
CA THR A 135 9.70 -13.02 14.78
C THR A 135 11.14 -12.76 14.36
N GLU A 136 11.33 -12.21 13.18
CA GLU A 136 12.61 -11.71 12.70
C GLU A 136 12.45 -10.26 12.24
N SER A 137 13.25 -9.36 12.80
CA SER A 137 13.17 -7.93 12.50
C SER A 137 14.32 -7.52 11.59
N LEU A 138 13.97 -6.79 10.54
CA LEU A 138 14.88 -6.13 9.62
C LEU A 138 14.67 -4.62 9.76
N ILE A 139 15.69 -3.91 10.19
CA ILE A 139 15.62 -2.45 10.31
C ILE A 139 16.09 -1.85 8.99
N SER A 140 15.25 -1.01 8.38
CA SER A 140 15.63 -0.22 7.23
C SER A 140 16.47 0.95 7.69
N PHE A 141 17.72 1.03 7.28
CA PHE A 141 18.56 2.18 7.57
C PHE A 141 18.06 3.45 6.87
N LYS A 142 17.57 3.29 5.65
CA LYS A 142 17.09 4.39 4.83
C LYS A 142 16.21 3.85 3.69
N GLU A 143 15.06 4.48 3.48
CA GLU A 143 14.31 4.28 2.24
C GLU A 143 15.09 4.93 1.10
N ALA A 144 15.55 4.12 0.15
CA ALA A 144 16.28 4.64 -1.00
C ALA A 144 15.33 5.38 -1.95
N PHE A 145 14.20 4.76 -2.27
CA PHE A 145 13.09 5.39 -2.99
C PHE A 145 11.80 4.59 -2.81
N LYS A 146 10.69 5.26 -3.00
CA LYS A 146 9.37 4.68 -3.14
C LYS A 146 8.62 5.45 -4.22
N ARG A 147 7.87 4.75 -5.06
CA ARG A 147 7.07 5.37 -6.12
C ARG A 147 5.78 4.58 -6.36
N GLN A 148 4.88 5.17 -7.09
CA GLN A 148 3.67 4.51 -7.57
C GLN A 148 3.98 3.37 -8.55
N LEU A 149 3.02 2.46 -8.72
CA LEU A 149 3.05 1.46 -9.78
C LEU A 149 3.19 2.15 -11.15
N PRO A 150 3.87 1.53 -12.12
CA PRO A 150 3.79 1.97 -13.50
C PRO A 150 2.35 1.74 -14.00
N ILE A 151 1.69 2.80 -14.41
CA ILE A 151 0.34 2.73 -14.99
C ILE A 151 0.50 2.83 -16.50
N GLU A 152 0.37 1.71 -17.17
CA GLU A 152 0.56 1.56 -18.62
C GLU A 152 -0.59 0.76 -19.20
N ASP A 153 -0.94 1.06 -20.44
CA ASP A 153 -1.91 0.27 -21.18
C ASP A 153 -1.26 -1.04 -21.63
N LEU A 154 -1.76 -2.15 -21.10
CA LEU A 154 -1.22 -3.46 -21.38
C LEU A 154 -1.48 -3.94 -22.84
N GLU A 155 -2.33 -3.22 -23.59
CA GLU A 155 -2.57 -3.53 -25.00
C GLU A 155 -1.44 -3.02 -25.91
N ASP A 156 -0.63 -2.05 -25.44
CA ASP A 156 0.51 -1.51 -26.22
C ASP A 156 1.74 -2.44 -26.22
N GLU A 157 1.79 -3.47 -25.37
CA GLU A 157 2.93 -4.41 -25.33
C GLU A 157 2.83 -5.60 -26.31
N SER A 158 1.77 -5.69 -27.10
CA SER A 158 1.55 -6.83 -28.00
C SER A 158 2.09 -6.65 -29.43
N GLU A 159 2.84 -5.59 -29.72
CA GLU A 159 3.37 -5.30 -31.08
C GLU A 159 4.92 -5.27 -31.17
N ASP A 160 5.65 -6.02 -30.32
CA ASP A 160 7.10 -6.23 -30.50
C ASP A 160 7.45 -7.72 -30.65
#